data_7be96eac157852d57d64cf29c3a646f0
#
_entry.id   7be96eac157852d57d64cf29c3a646f0
#
_cell.length_a   1.000
_cell.length_b   1.000
_cell.length_c   1.000
_cell.angle_alpha   90.00
_cell.angle_beta   90.00
_cell.angle_gamma   90.00
#
_symmetry.space_group_name_H-M   'P 1'
#
loop_
_entity.id
_entity.type
_entity.pdbx_description
1 polymer ?
#
loop_
_entity_poly.entity_id
_entity_poly.type
_entity_poly.pdbx_seq_one_letter_code
_entity_poly.pdbx_strand_id
1 'polypeptide(L)'
;MKKKFLYVALFALTLASCSDQEIIEQPSTPTGGTEVHLPADVTSGELLIKFKPEMTDILDQTMTRATRSGGAMTRSGIPSTDEVLEILGGYHFERIFPVDQQNEERTRAAGLHLWYLVKFDENTDLQEAANRLSKLGEISKVQGNSRIRRAYSGNYRTYTSEAVLQKTAATRTLSTAPNDPGFVTQWNLNNVGDIDFGNSNAKSVTGCDVNCLEAWKKCTGDPSIIVAVLDEGVMYTHPDLAANMWVNEKEQLRAGKDADGNGYKDDRYGYNFVKNSGLISWTDANDTGHGTHVAGIIAAVNNNGEGVSGIAGGDGTPNSGVKLMSCQVFDGEGGVTLDGEAKAIKYAADNGAVILQCSWGYNSGDANLVDGYTPGP
;
A
#
# COMPACT_ATOMS: atom_id res chain seq x y z
N MET A 1 -60.36 42.44 3.10
CA MET A 1 -59.32 41.96 4.00
C MET A 1 -59.36 40.44 4.00
N LYS A 2 -58.54 39.80 3.22
CA LYS A 2 -58.35 38.32 3.21
C LYS A 2 -56.87 38.04 3.33
N LYS A 3 -56.43 37.52 4.48
CA LYS A 3 -55.07 37.08 4.74
C LYS A 3 -54.82 35.77 3.99
N LYS A 4 -53.85 35.75 3.10
CA LYS A 4 -53.32 34.52 2.49
C LYS A 4 -52.19 33.97 3.38
N PHE A 5 -52.35 32.77 3.89
CA PHE A 5 -51.27 32.00 4.54
C PHE A 5 -50.41 31.36 3.45
N LEU A 6 -49.14 31.67 3.47
CA LEU A 6 -48.12 31.05 2.64
C LEU A 6 -47.48 29.90 3.44
N TYR A 7 -47.73 28.68 3.04
CA TYR A 7 -47.03 27.52 3.58
C TYR A 7 -45.64 27.44 2.91
N VAL A 8 -44.59 27.68 3.68
CA VAL A 8 -43.21 27.36 3.29
C VAL A 8 -42.94 25.91 3.73
N ALA A 9 -42.90 24.98 2.78
CA ALA A 9 -42.44 23.65 3.06
C ALA A 9 -40.91 23.67 3.14
N LEU A 10 -40.39 23.53 4.36
CA LEU A 10 -38.97 23.40 4.63
C LEU A 10 -38.54 21.96 4.31
N PHE A 11 -37.94 21.75 3.15
CA PHE A 11 -37.28 20.49 2.81
C PHE A 11 -35.93 20.50 3.55
N ALA A 12 -35.86 19.78 4.65
CA ALA A 12 -34.62 19.47 5.33
C ALA A 12 -33.90 18.44 4.52
N LEU A 13 -32.91 18.84 3.67
CA LEU A 13 -31.86 17.97 3.20
C LEU A 13 -30.96 17.65 4.38
N THR A 14 -31.09 16.45 4.91
CA THR A 14 -30.06 15.87 5.76
C THR A 14 -28.88 15.51 4.89
N LEU A 15 -27.89 16.39 4.83
CA LEU A 15 -26.54 16.03 4.47
C LEU A 15 -26.05 15.07 5.54
N ALA A 16 -25.97 13.79 5.20
CA ALA A 16 -25.20 12.83 5.96
C ALA A 16 -23.73 13.25 5.84
N SER A 17 -23.28 14.08 6.75
CA SER A 17 -21.86 14.26 7.04
C SER A 17 -21.34 12.90 7.49
N CYS A 18 -20.31 12.38 6.86
CA CYS A 18 -19.48 11.36 7.45
C CYS A 18 -18.89 11.95 8.73
N SER A 19 -19.57 11.75 9.84
CA SER A 19 -19.00 12.02 11.15
C SER A 19 -17.97 10.93 11.40
N ASP A 20 -16.80 11.34 11.85
CA ASP A 20 -15.81 10.47 12.49
C ASP A 20 -16.53 9.61 13.54
N GLN A 21 -16.89 8.40 13.16
CA GLN A 21 -17.23 7.41 14.15
C GLN A 21 -15.89 6.97 14.74
N GLU A 22 -15.60 7.46 15.94
CA GLU A 22 -14.70 6.79 16.84
C GLU A 22 -15.06 5.30 16.83
N ILE A 23 -14.11 4.47 16.40
CA ILE A 23 -14.21 3.03 16.59
C ILE A 23 -14.15 2.83 18.10
N ILE A 24 -15.31 2.81 18.72
CA ILE A 24 -15.45 2.41 20.12
C ILE A 24 -15.14 0.91 20.11
N GLU A 25 -13.90 0.55 20.45
CA GLU A 25 -13.60 -0.82 20.86
C GLU A 25 -14.57 -1.17 22.01
N GLN A 26 -15.53 -2.03 21.73
CA GLN A 26 -16.34 -2.60 22.80
C GLN A 26 -15.39 -3.34 23.74
N PRO A 27 -15.47 -3.10 25.07
CA PRO A 27 -14.64 -3.83 26.00
C PRO A 27 -15.00 -5.32 25.90
N SER A 28 -14.10 -6.09 25.26
CA SER A 28 -14.17 -7.54 25.30
C SER A 28 -14.01 -7.96 26.73
N THR A 29 -15.07 -8.52 27.32
CA THR A 29 -15.03 -9.23 28.62
C THR A 29 -13.87 -10.23 28.57
N PRO A 30 -13.00 -10.32 29.58
CA PRO A 30 -11.96 -11.31 29.66
C PRO A 30 -12.58 -12.68 29.96
N THR A 31 -12.99 -13.37 28.93
CA THR A 31 -13.26 -14.81 28.98
C THR A 31 -11.96 -15.54 28.71
N GLY A 32 -11.65 -16.50 29.56
CA GLY A 32 -10.42 -17.28 29.67
C GLY A 32 -9.78 -17.65 28.34
N GLY A 33 -8.43 -17.61 28.33
CA GLY A 33 -7.48 -17.75 27.26
C GLY A 33 -8.02 -18.41 25.99
N THR A 34 -8.42 -17.62 25.02
CA THR A 34 -8.70 -18.08 23.67
C THR A 34 -7.38 -18.58 23.08
N GLU A 35 -7.36 -19.83 22.69
CA GLU A 35 -6.24 -20.44 21.98
C GLU A 35 -5.99 -19.62 20.71
N VAL A 36 -4.76 -19.14 20.53
CA VAL A 36 -4.37 -18.39 19.34
C VAL A 36 -4.34 -19.38 18.18
N HIS A 37 -5.08 -19.11 17.13
CA HIS A 37 -5.05 -19.92 15.92
C HIS A 37 -4.15 -19.24 14.88
N LEU A 38 -3.05 -19.91 14.50
CA LEU A 38 -2.15 -19.39 13.48
C LEU A 38 -2.55 -19.93 12.10
N PRO A 39 -2.54 -19.06 11.04
CA PRO A 39 -2.75 -19.50 9.67
C PRO A 39 -1.69 -20.52 9.22
N ALA A 40 -2.03 -21.37 8.25
CA ALA A 40 -1.13 -22.39 7.74
C ALA A 40 0.08 -21.84 6.96
N ASP A 41 0.00 -20.59 6.48
CA ASP A 41 1.04 -19.94 5.67
C ASP A 41 1.88 -18.93 6.46
N VAL A 42 1.92 -19.07 7.78
CA VAL A 42 2.81 -18.26 8.64
C VAL A 42 4.27 -18.50 8.28
N THR A 43 5.04 -17.43 8.20
CA THR A 43 6.49 -17.49 8.04
C THR A 43 7.11 -18.20 9.25
N SER A 44 7.89 -19.25 9.00
CA SER A 44 8.57 -20.01 10.05
C SER A 44 9.44 -19.09 10.90
N GLY A 45 9.39 -19.29 12.21
CA GLY A 45 10.21 -18.54 13.15
C GLY A 45 9.78 -17.07 13.39
N GLU A 46 8.60 -16.64 12.94
CA GLU A 46 8.19 -15.24 13.09
C GLU A 46 6.79 -15.07 13.68
N LEU A 47 6.68 -14.27 14.74
CA LEU A 47 5.41 -13.85 15.35
C LEU A 47 5.36 -12.33 15.48
N LEU A 48 4.16 -11.79 15.36
CA LEU A 48 3.86 -10.39 15.66
C LEU A 48 3.14 -10.33 17.00
N ILE A 49 3.62 -9.46 17.90
CA ILE A 49 2.99 -9.25 19.21
C ILE A 49 2.64 -7.79 19.42
N LYS A 50 1.50 -7.53 20.04
CA LYS A 50 1.11 -6.20 20.49
C LYS A 50 1.07 -6.18 22.01
N PHE A 51 1.78 -5.25 22.59
CA PHE A 51 1.72 -4.99 24.02
C PHE A 51 0.50 -4.15 24.40
N LYS A 52 0.15 -4.18 25.68
CA LYS A 52 -0.83 -3.25 26.24
C LYS A 52 -0.22 -1.86 26.43
N PRO A 53 -1.03 -0.79 26.42
CA PRO A 53 -0.53 0.59 26.54
C PRO A 53 0.33 0.86 27.78
N GLU A 54 0.07 0.15 28.88
CA GLU A 54 0.81 0.30 30.13
C GLU A 54 2.29 -0.10 30.02
N MET A 55 2.66 -0.81 28.95
CA MET A 55 4.05 -1.24 28.68
C MET A 55 4.86 -0.20 27.92
N THR A 56 4.26 0.92 27.50
CA THR A 56 4.92 1.94 26.68
C THR A 56 6.25 2.41 27.27
N ASP A 57 6.28 2.79 28.54
CA ASP A 57 7.47 3.40 29.17
C ASP A 57 8.64 2.42 29.25
N ILE A 58 8.39 1.15 29.56
CA ILE A 58 9.45 0.15 29.66
C ILE A 58 10.01 -0.22 28.29
N LEU A 59 9.15 -0.33 27.28
CA LEU A 59 9.55 -0.59 25.89
C LEU A 59 10.39 0.56 25.33
N ASP A 60 10.00 1.81 25.57
CA ASP A 60 10.75 3.01 25.15
C ASP A 60 12.11 3.10 25.84
N GLN A 61 12.19 2.80 27.13
CA GLN A 61 13.47 2.76 27.86
C GLN A 61 14.40 1.68 27.30
N THR A 62 13.85 0.51 26.96
CA THR A 62 14.64 -0.59 26.41
C THR A 62 15.15 -0.26 25.00
N MET A 63 14.30 0.32 24.15
CA MET A 63 14.70 0.82 22.84
C MET A 63 15.78 1.89 22.93
N THR A 64 15.63 2.86 23.85
CA THR A 64 16.62 3.91 24.06
C THR A 64 17.98 3.35 24.50
N ARG A 65 18.00 2.32 25.35
CA ARG A 65 19.23 1.64 25.78
C ARG A 65 19.89 0.91 24.61
N ALA A 66 19.12 0.15 23.82
CA ALA A 66 19.63 -0.56 22.64
C ALA A 66 20.24 0.41 21.63
N THR A 67 19.56 1.51 21.30
CA THR A 67 20.07 2.55 20.39
C THR A 67 21.38 3.17 20.90
N ARG A 68 21.49 3.49 22.18
CA ARG A 68 22.71 4.04 22.78
C ARG A 68 23.89 3.07 22.75
N SER A 69 23.62 1.77 22.85
CA SER A 69 24.66 0.73 22.75
C SER A 69 25.04 0.36 21.32
N GLY A 70 24.37 0.94 20.31
CA GLY A 70 24.59 0.62 18.89
C GLY A 70 24.14 -0.78 18.49
N GLY A 71 23.32 -1.45 19.31
CA GLY A 71 22.82 -2.81 19.10
C GLY A 71 21.34 -2.86 18.76
N ALA A 72 20.92 -3.98 18.15
CA ALA A 72 19.50 -4.30 17.98
C ALA A 72 18.89 -4.72 19.34
N MET A 73 17.59 -4.50 19.49
CA MET A 73 16.85 -5.05 20.63
C MET A 73 16.73 -6.58 20.48
N THR A 74 17.06 -7.29 21.55
CA THR A 74 16.87 -8.75 21.62
C THR A 74 15.88 -9.14 22.71
N ARG A 75 15.45 -8.19 23.52
CA ARG A 75 14.55 -8.36 24.67
C ARG A 75 13.59 -7.17 24.79
N SER A 76 12.44 -7.41 25.41
CA SER A 76 11.42 -6.40 25.64
C SER A 76 11.75 -5.48 26.85
N GLY A 77 12.56 -5.97 27.78
CA GLY A 77 12.79 -5.36 29.08
C GLY A 77 11.68 -5.67 30.09
N ILE A 78 10.69 -6.48 29.74
CA ILE A 78 9.60 -6.95 30.60
C ILE A 78 9.98 -8.36 31.05
N PRO A 79 10.22 -8.61 32.37
CA PRO A 79 10.81 -9.86 32.82
C PRO A 79 10.00 -11.11 32.43
N SER A 80 8.67 -11.08 32.55
CA SER A 80 7.77 -12.21 32.21
C SER A 80 7.81 -12.53 30.71
N THR A 81 7.81 -11.51 29.86
CA THR A 81 7.94 -11.67 28.41
C THR A 81 9.32 -12.19 28.05
N ASP A 82 10.38 -11.61 28.62
CA ASP A 82 11.77 -11.98 28.33
C ASP A 82 12.08 -13.40 28.76
N GLU A 83 11.53 -13.89 29.90
CA GLU A 83 11.64 -15.27 30.33
C GLU A 83 11.00 -16.24 29.33
N VAL A 84 9.80 -15.94 28.85
CA VAL A 84 9.12 -16.77 27.83
C VAL A 84 9.89 -16.77 26.52
N LEU A 85 10.39 -15.62 26.07
CA LEU A 85 11.21 -15.50 24.85
C LEU A 85 12.53 -16.30 24.98
N GLU A 86 13.17 -16.29 26.15
CA GLU A 86 14.39 -17.06 26.41
C GLU A 86 14.11 -18.59 26.37
N ILE A 87 13.03 -19.05 26.97
CA ILE A 87 12.62 -20.46 26.95
C ILE A 87 12.33 -20.93 25.51
N LEU A 88 11.74 -20.06 24.70
CA LEU A 88 11.36 -20.36 23.31
C LEU A 88 12.51 -20.13 22.30
N GLY A 89 13.66 -19.63 22.76
CA GLY A 89 14.80 -19.32 21.87
C GLY A 89 14.59 -18.09 21.01
N GLY A 90 13.80 -17.12 21.45
CA GLY A 90 13.65 -15.83 20.78
C GLY A 90 14.97 -15.06 20.76
N TYR A 91 15.46 -14.69 19.58
CA TYR A 91 16.77 -14.05 19.41
C TYR A 91 16.69 -12.62 18.84
N HIS A 92 15.54 -12.21 18.31
CA HIS A 92 15.34 -10.90 17.73
C HIS A 92 14.01 -10.31 18.22
N PHE A 93 14.04 -9.03 18.55
CA PHE A 93 12.88 -8.29 19.04
C PHE A 93 12.93 -6.88 18.46
N GLU A 94 11.99 -6.54 17.59
CA GLU A 94 12.03 -5.28 16.84
C GLU A 94 10.66 -4.61 16.83
N ARG A 95 10.62 -3.31 17.11
CA ARG A 95 9.43 -2.50 16.88
C ARG A 95 9.10 -2.47 15.39
N ILE A 96 7.87 -2.85 15.00
CA ILE A 96 7.49 -2.95 13.59
C ILE A 96 7.54 -1.58 12.90
N PHE A 97 6.94 -0.58 13.50
CA PHE A 97 6.92 0.76 12.94
C PHE A 97 8.09 1.58 13.48
N PRO A 98 9.06 1.98 12.64
CA PRO A 98 10.20 2.79 13.10
C PRO A 98 9.73 4.12 13.71
N VAL A 99 10.59 4.72 14.52
CA VAL A 99 10.30 6.04 15.09
C VAL A 99 10.39 7.07 13.97
N ASP A 100 9.26 7.71 13.70
CA ASP A 100 9.16 8.83 12.77
C ASP A 100 8.95 10.10 13.58
N GLN A 101 9.92 11.00 13.57
CA GLN A 101 9.90 12.21 14.38
C GLN A 101 8.71 13.12 14.07
N GLN A 102 8.19 13.09 12.85
CA GLN A 102 7.08 13.94 12.41
C GLN A 102 5.71 13.31 12.74
N ASN A 103 5.61 11.97 12.74
CA ASN A 103 4.35 11.24 12.87
C ASN A 103 4.28 10.37 14.15
N GLU A 104 5.26 10.46 15.06
CA GLU A 104 5.32 9.61 16.27
C GLU A 104 4.09 9.80 17.18
N GLU A 105 3.59 11.02 17.32
CA GLU A 105 2.40 11.29 18.11
C GLU A 105 1.18 10.53 17.56
N ARG A 106 0.94 10.60 16.24
CA ARG A 106 -0.12 9.87 15.55
C ARG A 106 0.07 8.34 15.66
N THR A 107 1.32 7.87 15.50
CA THR A 107 1.70 6.47 15.66
C THR A 107 1.35 5.95 17.06
N ARG A 108 1.61 6.77 18.08
CA ARG A 108 1.31 6.44 19.48
C ARG A 108 -0.19 6.50 19.77
N ALA A 109 -0.88 7.52 19.28
CA ALA A 109 -2.33 7.62 19.44
C ALA A 109 -3.08 6.42 18.84
N ALA A 110 -2.59 5.88 17.72
CA ALA A 110 -3.12 4.66 17.09
C ALA A 110 -2.64 3.35 17.77
N GLY A 111 -1.77 3.41 18.77
CA GLY A 111 -1.20 2.24 19.45
C GLY A 111 -0.27 1.39 18.57
N LEU A 112 0.22 1.95 17.44
CA LEU A 112 1.10 1.23 16.51
C LEU A 112 2.51 1.05 17.08
N HIS A 113 2.96 1.92 17.97
CA HIS A 113 4.24 1.83 18.67
C HIS A 113 4.38 0.60 19.57
N LEU A 114 3.28 -0.09 19.86
CA LEU A 114 3.22 -1.27 20.71
C LEU A 114 3.37 -2.60 19.95
N TRP A 115 3.47 -2.55 18.63
CA TRP A 115 3.64 -3.73 17.80
C TRP A 115 5.10 -4.07 17.58
N TYR A 116 5.44 -5.35 17.80
CA TYR A 116 6.79 -5.89 17.69
C TYR A 116 6.82 -7.17 16.88
N LEU A 117 7.86 -7.33 16.08
CA LEU A 117 8.26 -8.57 15.43
C LEU A 117 9.19 -9.33 16.37
N VAL A 118 8.90 -10.59 16.60
CA VAL A 118 9.76 -11.53 17.32
C VAL A 118 10.20 -12.63 16.39
N LYS A 119 11.53 -12.93 16.38
CA LYS A 119 12.07 -14.04 15.59
C LYS A 119 12.61 -15.13 16.50
N PHE A 120 12.34 -16.36 16.11
CA PHE A 120 12.75 -17.61 16.73
C PHE A 120 13.51 -18.44 15.72
N ASP A 121 14.11 -19.55 16.15
CA ASP A 121 14.61 -20.59 15.25
C ASP A 121 13.48 -21.11 14.35
N GLU A 122 13.80 -21.40 13.08
CA GLU A 122 12.83 -21.86 12.08
C GLU A 122 12.09 -23.15 12.48
N ASN A 123 12.67 -23.95 13.36
CA ASN A 123 12.09 -25.19 13.88
C ASN A 123 11.25 -24.99 15.15
N THR A 124 11.12 -23.76 15.66
CA THR A 124 10.31 -23.46 16.84
C THR A 124 8.85 -23.75 16.54
N ASP A 125 8.18 -24.43 17.46
CA ASP A 125 6.71 -24.58 17.42
C ASP A 125 6.04 -23.24 17.67
N LEU A 126 5.67 -22.56 16.57
CA LEU A 126 5.05 -21.24 16.63
C LEU A 126 3.67 -21.25 17.28
N GLN A 127 2.92 -22.36 17.16
CA GLN A 127 1.62 -22.49 17.82
C GLN A 127 1.77 -22.51 19.35
N GLU A 128 2.76 -23.27 19.83
CA GLU A 128 3.09 -23.29 21.26
C GLU A 128 3.64 -21.94 21.73
N ALA A 129 4.51 -21.29 20.91
CA ALA A 129 5.04 -19.97 21.21
C ALA A 129 3.92 -18.93 21.32
N ALA A 130 2.99 -18.91 20.35
CA ALA A 130 1.85 -18.00 20.36
C ALA A 130 0.94 -18.23 21.57
N ASN A 131 0.68 -19.49 21.93
CA ASN A 131 -0.12 -19.87 23.08
C ASN A 131 0.51 -19.45 24.41
N ARG A 132 1.84 -19.52 24.53
CA ARG A 132 2.54 -19.04 25.74
C ARG A 132 2.52 -17.53 25.85
N LEU A 133 2.86 -16.82 24.75
CA LEU A 133 2.89 -15.37 24.73
C LEU A 133 1.50 -14.76 24.97
N SER A 134 0.44 -15.35 24.41
CA SER A 134 -0.94 -14.85 24.58
C SER A 134 -1.47 -14.93 26.02
N LYS A 135 -0.85 -15.75 26.87
CA LYS A 135 -1.20 -15.88 28.29
C LYS A 135 -0.58 -14.80 29.18
N LEU A 136 0.39 -14.05 28.65
CA LEU A 136 1.05 -13.00 29.41
C LEU A 136 0.12 -11.79 29.58
N GLY A 137 0.05 -11.30 30.80
CA GLY A 137 -0.86 -10.21 31.16
C GLY A 137 -0.59 -8.88 30.45
N GLU A 138 0.63 -8.65 30.02
CA GLU A 138 1.13 -7.47 29.32
C GLU A 138 0.92 -7.52 27.80
N ILE A 139 0.63 -8.66 27.22
CA ILE A 139 0.38 -8.83 25.80
C ILE A 139 -1.12 -8.70 25.49
N SER A 140 -1.46 -7.90 24.49
CA SER A 140 -2.84 -7.70 24.06
C SER A 140 -3.20 -8.54 22.83
N LYS A 141 -2.22 -8.85 21.97
CA LYS A 141 -2.43 -9.62 20.74
C LYS A 141 -1.18 -10.40 20.34
N VAL A 142 -1.36 -11.60 19.78
CA VAL A 142 -0.33 -12.40 19.13
C VAL A 142 -0.89 -12.86 17.80
N GLN A 143 -0.11 -12.77 16.73
CA GLN A 143 -0.50 -13.26 15.41
C GLN A 143 0.70 -13.75 14.61
N GLY A 144 0.45 -14.59 13.61
CA GLY A 144 1.46 -15.05 12.69
C GLY A 144 1.89 -13.96 11.70
N ASN A 145 3.10 -14.09 11.17
CA ASN A 145 3.63 -13.20 10.14
C ASN A 145 3.57 -13.90 8.78
N SER A 146 2.43 -13.79 8.07
CA SER A 146 2.21 -14.41 6.77
C SER A 146 2.72 -13.52 5.64
N ARG A 147 3.05 -14.12 4.47
CA ARG A 147 3.50 -13.38 3.28
C ARG A 147 2.34 -13.01 2.38
N ILE A 148 2.37 -11.79 1.86
CA ILE A 148 1.48 -11.38 0.77
C ILE A 148 1.91 -12.06 -0.55
N ARG A 149 0.97 -12.22 -1.46
CA ARG A 149 1.19 -12.80 -2.79
C ARG A 149 0.56 -11.92 -3.85
N ARG A 150 1.21 -11.85 -5.00
CA ARG A 150 0.71 -11.12 -6.15
C ARG A 150 -0.67 -11.67 -6.57
N ALA A 151 -1.63 -10.78 -6.86
CA ALA A 151 -2.93 -11.12 -7.39
C ALA A 151 -2.90 -11.34 -8.92
N TYR A 152 -1.73 -11.40 -9.53
CA TYR A 152 -1.52 -11.53 -10.97
C TYR A 152 -0.45 -12.58 -11.26
N SER A 153 -0.47 -13.16 -12.48
CA SER A 153 0.53 -14.12 -12.95
C SER A 153 1.54 -13.45 -13.87
N GLY A 154 2.82 -13.87 -13.79
CA GLY A 154 3.94 -13.29 -14.54
C GLY A 154 3.93 -13.45 -16.06
N ASN A 155 2.84 -13.92 -16.67
CA ASN A 155 2.75 -14.18 -18.11
C ASN A 155 2.12 -13.01 -18.88
N TYR A 156 2.56 -11.78 -18.62
CA TYR A 156 2.17 -10.65 -19.47
C TYR A 156 2.96 -10.68 -20.77
N ARG A 157 2.25 -10.85 -21.89
CA ARG A 157 2.82 -10.59 -23.21
C ARG A 157 2.70 -9.10 -23.48
N THR A 158 3.82 -8.41 -23.49
CA THR A 158 3.89 -7.05 -24.04
C THR A 158 3.60 -7.10 -25.53
N TYR A 159 2.41 -6.69 -25.93
CA TYR A 159 2.08 -6.44 -27.32
C TYR A 159 2.42 -4.98 -27.66
N THR A 160 3.65 -4.71 -27.93
CA THR A 160 4.07 -3.50 -28.63
C THR A 160 4.52 -3.87 -30.04
N SER A 161 3.57 -4.18 -30.92
CA SER A 161 3.95 -4.12 -32.31
C SER A 161 3.66 -2.71 -32.80
N GLU A 162 4.69 -2.02 -33.25
CA GLU A 162 4.62 -0.74 -33.94
C GLU A 162 3.57 -0.77 -35.06
N ALA A 163 3.33 -1.94 -35.68
CA ALA A 163 2.27 -2.18 -36.65
C ALA A 163 0.85 -2.02 -36.10
N VAL A 164 0.59 -2.32 -34.81
CA VAL A 164 -0.73 -2.12 -34.18
C VAL A 164 -0.93 -0.63 -33.90
N LEU A 165 0.09 0.06 -33.41
CA LEU A 165 0.06 1.51 -33.18
C LEU A 165 -0.18 2.27 -34.49
N GLN A 166 0.52 1.91 -35.57
CA GLN A 166 0.36 2.56 -36.87
C GLN A 166 -1.01 2.31 -37.51
N LYS A 167 -1.57 1.12 -37.37
CA LYS A 167 -2.87 0.76 -37.97
C LYS A 167 -4.02 1.49 -37.27
N THR A 168 -3.97 1.66 -35.95
CA THR A 168 -5.00 2.36 -35.17
C THR A 168 -4.87 3.88 -35.25
N ALA A 169 -3.67 4.43 -35.31
CA ALA A 169 -3.45 5.88 -35.45
C ALA A 169 -4.05 6.44 -36.76
N ALA A 170 -4.06 5.65 -37.83
CA ALA A 170 -4.59 6.07 -39.13
C ALA A 170 -6.13 6.25 -39.17
N THR A 171 -6.87 5.71 -38.17
CA THR A 171 -8.34 5.69 -38.15
C THR A 171 -8.96 6.60 -37.10
N ARG A 172 -8.18 7.15 -36.15
CA ARG A 172 -8.71 7.93 -35.03
C ARG A 172 -8.21 9.38 -35.04
N THR A 173 -9.00 10.26 -35.62
CA THR A 173 -8.77 11.71 -35.49
C THR A 173 -9.83 12.27 -34.57
N LEU A 174 -9.54 12.29 -33.25
CA LEU A 174 -10.39 12.95 -32.27
C LEU A 174 -9.79 14.31 -31.93
N SER A 175 -10.48 15.38 -32.17
CA SER A 175 -10.00 16.76 -31.95
C SER A 175 -9.80 17.13 -30.46
N THR A 176 -10.15 16.19 -29.54
CA THR A 176 -10.07 16.39 -28.10
C THR A 176 -9.34 15.24 -27.38
N ALA A 177 -8.76 14.30 -28.14
CA ALA A 177 -7.96 13.21 -27.59
C ALA A 177 -6.57 13.67 -27.19
N PRO A 178 -5.93 13.07 -26.19
CA PRO A 178 -4.52 13.25 -25.91
C PRO A 178 -3.66 12.97 -27.15
N ASN A 179 -2.51 13.63 -27.24
CA ASN A 179 -1.57 13.46 -28.35
C ASN A 179 -0.62 12.25 -28.18
N ASP A 180 -0.81 11.48 -27.12
CA ASP A 180 0.00 10.31 -26.76
C ASP A 180 -0.21 9.20 -27.78
N PRO A 181 0.85 8.66 -28.42
CA PRO A 181 0.71 7.72 -29.53
C PRO A 181 -0.05 6.44 -29.17
N GLY A 182 0.11 5.96 -27.93
CA GLY A 182 -0.55 4.76 -27.42
C GLY A 182 -2.02 4.94 -27.06
N PHE A 183 -2.52 6.18 -26.93
CA PHE A 183 -3.91 6.44 -26.53
C PHE A 183 -4.93 5.72 -27.45
N VAL A 184 -4.64 5.63 -28.74
CA VAL A 184 -5.50 4.99 -29.72
C VAL A 184 -5.73 3.50 -29.46
N THR A 185 -4.88 2.85 -28.66
CA THR A 185 -5.00 1.44 -28.27
C THR A 185 -5.68 1.28 -26.89
N GLN A 186 -5.85 2.36 -26.15
CA GLN A 186 -6.44 2.36 -24.80
C GLN A 186 -7.97 2.39 -24.87
N TRP A 187 -8.56 1.31 -25.36
CA TRP A 187 -10.01 1.17 -25.50
C TRP A 187 -10.76 1.28 -24.16
N ASN A 188 -10.10 0.95 -23.08
CA ASN A 188 -10.66 1.12 -21.73
C ASN A 188 -10.91 2.58 -21.38
N LEU A 189 -10.17 3.52 -21.97
CA LEU A 189 -10.34 4.95 -21.79
C LEU A 189 -11.30 5.56 -22.81
N ASN A 190 -11.32 5.03 -24.05
CA ASN A 190 -12.19 5.46 -25.14
C ASN A 190 -12.43 4.34 -26.15
N ASN A 191 -13.58 3.68 -26.08
CA ASN A 191 -13.95 2.58 -26.96
C ASN A 191 -14.84 3.07 -28.10
N VAL A 192 -14.28 3.09 -29.30
CA VAL A 192 -15.04 3.48 -30.51
C VAL A 192 -15.63 2.28 -31.28
N GLY A 193 -15.52 1.07 -30.73
CA GLY A 193 -16.13 -0.14 -31.30
C GLY A 193 -15.28 -0.82 -32.40
N ASP A 194 -14.00 -0.50 -32.49
CA ASP A 194 -13.09 -0.98 -33.53
C ASP A 194 -12.08 -2.04 -33.06
N ILE A 195 -12.23 -2.56 -31.84
CA ILE A 195 -11.29 -3.52 -31.26
C ILE A 195 -11.51 -4.89 -31.86
N ASP A 196 -10.43 -5.47 -32.34
CA ASP A 196 -10.35 -6.87 -32.77
C ASP A 196 -9.75 -7.70 -31.61
N PHE A 197 -10.61 -8.50 -31.00
CA PHE A 197 -10.19 -9.41 -29.92
C PHE A 197 -9.55 -10.71 -30.44
N GLY A 198 -9.31 -10.81 -31.76
CA GLY A 198 -8.79 -12.04 -32.38
C GLY A 198 -9.75 -13.22 -32.35
N ASN A 199 -11.01 -12.98 -31.97
CA ASN A 199 -12.08 -13.96 -31.93
C ASN A 199 -13.24 -13.46 -32.81
N SER A 200 -13.61 -14.23 -33.82
CA SER A 200 -14.64 -13.86 -34.83
C SER A 200 -16.01 -13.53 -34.21
N ASN A 201 -16.28 -13.96 -32.99
CA ASN A 201 -17.55 -13.75 -32.29
C ASN A 201 -17.54 -12.61 -31.29
N ALA A 202 -16.36 -12.08 -30.93
CA ALA A 202 -16.23 -10.98 -29.99
C ALA A 202 -16.12 -9.66 -30.76
N LYS A 203 -17.02 -8.72 -30.49
CA LYS A 203 -16.96 -7.35 -31.02
C LYS A 203 -16.95 -6.37 -29.88
N SER A 204 -16.13 -5.34 -30.01
CA SER A 204 -16.23 -4.22 -29.08
C SER A 204 -17.51 -3.43 -29.32
N VAL A 205 -18.05 -2.87 -28.27
CA VAL A 205 -19.25 -2.02 -28.30
C VAL A 205 -18.84 -0.60 -27.99
N THR A 206 -19.12 0.32 -28.90
CA THR A 206 -18.83 1.76 -28.71
C THR A 206 -19.37 2.25 -27.38
N GLY A 207 -18.53 2.95 -26.62
CA GLY A 207 -18.88 3.52 -25.31
C GLY A 207 -18.85 2.52 -24.15
N CYS A 208 -18.47 1.24 -24.38
CA CYS A 208 -18.15 0.32 -23.29
C CYS A 208 -16.72 0.59 -22.80
N ASP A 209 -16.55 1.66 -22.04
CA ASP A 209 -15.29 2.15 -21.48
C ASP A 209 -15.55 2.92 -20.18
N VAL A 210 -14.52 3.53 -19.59
CA VAL A 210 -14.63 4.33 -18.35
C VAL A 210 -14.92 5.82 -18.63
N ASN A 211 -15.17 6.19 -19.90
CA ASN A 211 -15.56 7.53 -20.34
C ASN A 211 -14.57 8.66 -19.94
N CYS A 212 -13.26 8.38 -20.06
CA CYS A 212 -12.22 9.33 -19.66
C CYS A 212 -12.29 10.66 -20.39
N LEU A 213 -12.65 10.70 -21.69
CA LEU A 213 -12.71 11.96 -22.44
C LEU A 213 -13.72 12.95 -21.86
N GLU A 214 -14.83 12.49 -21.30
CA GLU A 214 -15.79 13.33 -20.63
C GLU A 214 -15.34 13.69 -19.20
N ALA A 215 -14.68 12.77 -18.51
CA ALA A 215 -14.11 13.02 -17.18
C ALA A 215 -13.02 14.09 -17.24
N TRP A 216 -12.12 14.04 -18.23
CA TRP A 216 -11.02 14.98 -18.40
C TRP A 216 -11.47 16.42 -18.74
N LYS A 217 -12.69 16.62 -19.21
CA LYS A 217 -13.28 17.96 -19.31
C LYS A 217 -13.52 18.61 -17.93
N LYS A 218 -13.52 17.81 -16.87
CA LYS A 218 -13.74 18.27 -15.48
C LYS A 218 -12.45 18.28 -14.67
N CYS A 219 -11.65 17.20 -14.77
CA CYS A 219 -10.41 17.03 -14.03
C CYS A 219 -9.52 16.02 -14.73
N THR A 220 -8.23 16.32 -14.86
CA THR A 220 -7.20 15.45 -15.44
C THR A 220 -6.20 14.97 -14.38
N GLY A 221 -6.35 15.39 -13.15
CA GLY A 221 -5.47 15.11 -12.02
C GLY A 221 -5.24 16.37 -11.17
N ASP A 222 -4.58 16.17 -10.04
CA ASP A 222 -4.15 17.22 -9.13
C ASP A 222 -2.84 16.80 -8.47
N PRO A 223 -1.75 17.59 -8.55
CA PRO A 223 -0.45 17.23 -8.00
C PRO A 223 -0.41 17.17 -6.47
N SER A 224 -1.43 17.67 -5.78
CA SER A 224 -1.58 17.51 -4.33
C SER A 224 -2.04 16.10 -3.93
N ILE A 225 -2.56 15.33 -4.89
CA ILE A 225 -3.01 13.96 -4.66
C ILE A 225 -1.84 13.01 -4.91
N ILE A 226 -1.45 12.28 -3.87
CA ILE A 226 -0.42 11.24 -3.95
C ILE A 226 -1.09 9.87 -3.96
N VAL A 227 -0.77 9.07 -4.97
CA VAL A 227 -1.18 7.67 -5.09
C VAL A 227 0.05 6.79 -4.84
N ALA A 228 0.02 6.01 -3.78
CA ALA A 228 1.06 5.03 -3.49
C ALA A 228 0.76 3.73 -4.22
N VAL A 229 1.72 3.25 -4.99
CA VAL A 229 1.68 1.96 -5.70
C VAL A 229 2.45 0.94 -4.87
N LEU A 230 1.70 0.08 -4.16
CA LEU A 230 2.24 -1.01 -3.35
C LEU A 230 2.30 -2.27 -4.22
N ASP A 231 3.41 -2.46 -4.94
CA ASP A 231 3.53 -3.47 -6.00
C ASP A 231 5.00 -3.90 -6.18
N GLU A 232 5.36 -4.45 -7.35
CA GLU A 232 6.74 -4.44 -7.82
C GLU A 232 7.22 -2.99 -7.95
N GLY A 233 8.54 -2.78 -8.03
CA GLY A 233 9.09 -1.43 -8.15
C GLY A 233 8.60 -0.70 -9.41
N VAL A 234 8.28 0.57 -9.25
CA VAL A 234 7.95 1.46 -10.36
C VAL A 234 9.24 2.02 -10.98
N MET A 235 9.37 1.92 -12.29
CA MET A 235 10.47 2.54 -13.04
C MET A 235 10.32 4.07 -13.02
N TYR A 236 10.77 4.70 -11.93
CA TYR A 236 10.64 6.15 -11.72
C TYR A 236 11.39 7.00 -12.76
N THR A 237 12.27 6.39 -13.57
CA THR A 237 12.97 7.05 -14.70
C THR A 237 12.26 6.87 -16.03
N HIS A 238 11.12 6.17 -16.07
CA HIS A 238 10.35 5.97 -17.29
C HIS A 238 9.93 7.33 -17.87
N PRO A 239 10.20 7.62 -19.17
CA PRO A 239 9.94 8.94 -19.76
C PRO A 239 8.49 9.40 -19.60
N ASP A 240 7.56 8.45 -19.65
CA ASP A 240 6.12 8.70 -19.53
C ASP A 240 5.60 8.74 -18.07
N LEU A 241 6.47 8.57 -17.06
CA LEU A 241 6.10 8.59 -15.62
C LEU A 241 6.88 9.63 -14.82
N ALA A 242 8.13 9.90 -15.19
CA ALA A 242 9.08 10.63 -14.36
C ALA A 242 8.56 12.00 -13.85
N ALA A 243 7.79 12.73 -14.67
CA ALA A 243 7.23 14.02 -14.28
C ALA A 243 6.11 13.92 -13.23
N ASN A 244 5.44 12.77 -13.18
CA ASN A 244 4.37 12.50 -12.21
C ASN A 244 4.84 11.70 -11.00
N MET A 245 6.13 11.39 -10.88
CA MET A 245 6.63 10.75 -9.66
C MET A 245 6.56 11.70 -8.46
N TRP A 246 6.18 11.15 -7.31
CA TRP A 246 6.37 11.77 -6.02
C TRP A 246 7.86 11.82 -5.68
N VAL A 247 8.28 12.90 -5.05
CA VAL A 247 9.68 13.10 -4.68
C VAL A 247 9.78 13.58 -3.24
N ASN A 248 10.48 12.82 -2.40
CA ASN A 248 10.93 13.30 -1.11
C ASN A 248 12.14 14.24 -1.31
N GLU A 249 11.89 15.55 -1.30
CA GLU A 249 12.92 16.55 -1.58
C GLU A 249 14.03 16.63 -0.51
N LYS A 250 13.79 16.08 0.69
CA LYS A 250 14.79 16.04 1.75
C LYS A 250 15.80 14.90 1.55
N GLU A 251 15.44 13.89 0.78
CA GLU A 251 16.23 12.69 0.56
C GLU A 251 17.02 12.72 -0.75
N GLN A 252 18.17 12.03 -0.75
CA GLN A 252 19.01 11.84 -1.92
C GLN A 252 19.34 10.36 -2.07
N LEU A 253 19.15 9.81 -3.28
CA LEU A 253 19.49 8.42 -3.55
C LEU A 253 20.96 8.12 -3.22
N ARG A 254 21.20 6.98 -2.55
CA ARG A 254 22.53 6.48 -2.19
C ARG A 254 23.36 7.37 -1.26
N ALA A 255 22.72 8.28 -0.55
CA ALA A 255 23.39 9.07 0.48
C ALA A 255 23.65 8.25 1.77
N GLY A 256 22.89 7.16 1.96
CA GLY A 256 22.97 6.29 3.15
C GLY A 256 22.44 6.96 4.41
N LYS A 257 21.62 7.99 4.26
CA LYS A 257 21.08 8.82 5.34
C LYS A 257 19.57 8.84 5.30
N ASP A 258 18.98 8.96 6.45
CA ASP A 258 17.60 9.34 6.70
C ASP A 258 17.63 10.83 7.07
N ALA A 259 17.40 11.70 6.09
CA ALA A 259 17.62 13.14 6.27
C ALA A 259 16.38 13.84 6.83
N ASP A 260 15.20 13.25 6.72
CA ASP A 260 13.98 13.79 7.29
C ASP A 260 13.56 13.13 8.62
N GLY A 261 14.25 12.06 9.04
CA GLY A 261 14.03 11.39 10.31
C GLY A 261 12.75 10.56 10.36
N ASN A 262 12.29 10.06 9.20
CA ASN A 262 11.10 9.24 9.08
C ASN A 262 11.35 7.73 9.34
N GLY A 263 12.62 7.33 9.49
CA GLY A 263 13.05 5.95 9.70
C GLY A 263 13.43 5.20 8.43
N TYR A 264 13.37 5.85 7.25
CA TYR A 264 13.65 5.26 5.94
C TYR A 264 14.76 6.04 5.22
N LYS A 265 15.88 5.38 4.91
CA LYS A 265 17.04 6.02 4.28
C LYS A 265 16.88 6.05 2.77
N ASP A 266 17.33 7.15 2.16
CA ASP A 266 17.41 7.31 0.71
C ASP A 266 16.04 7.17 -0.03
N ASP A 267 14.92 7.41 0.64
CA ASP A 267 13.56 7.17 0.16
C ASP A 267 13.01 8.26 -0.79
N ARG A 268 13.84 8.68 -1.74
CA ARG A 268 13.54 9.81 -2.63
C ARG A 268 12.27 9.63 -3.49
N TYR A 269 12.00 8.43 -4.01
CA TYR A 269 10.82 8.13 -4.86
C TYR A 269 9.85 7.15 -4.22
N GLY A 270 10.06 6.85 -2.94
CA GLY A 270 9.40 5.81 -2.19
C GLY A 270 10.41 4.85 -1.59
N TYR A 271 9.99 3.63 -1.23
CA TYR A 271 10.85 2.71 -0.49
C TYR A 271 10.65 1.25 -0.94
N ASN A 272 11.74 0.48 -0.96
CA ASN A 272 11.75 -0.96 -1.20
C ASN A 272 11.69 -1.70 0.14
N PHE A 273 10.51 -2.17 0.50
CA PHE A 273 10.25 -2.88 1.77
C PHE A 273 10.75 -4.32 1.75
N VAL A 274 11.00 -4.91 0.57
CA VAL A 274 11.58 -6.25 0.46
C VAL A 274 13.06 -6.23 0.86
N LYS A 275 13.79 -5.23 0.33
CA LYS A 275 15.25 -5.08 0.56
C LYS A 275 15.60 -4.09 1.66
N ASN A 276 14.57 -3.50 2.29
CA ASN A 276 14.73 -2.47 3.31
C ASN A 276 15.68 -1.33 2.87
N SER A 277 15.36 -0.71 1.73
CA SER A 277 16.22 0.24 1.03
C SER A 277 15.43 1.30 0.27
N GLY A 278 15.92 2.54 0.21
CA GLY A 278 15.38 3.58 -0.69
C GLY A 278 15.67 3.34 -2.17
N LEU A 279 16.43 2.30 -2.51
CA LEU A 279 16.68 1.94 -3.91
C LEU A 279 15.56 1.04 -4.43
N ILE A 280 14.65 1.63 -5.19
CA ILE A 280 13.61 0.91 -5.91
C ILE A 280 14.25 0.12 -7.06
N SER A 281 13.86 -1.16 -7.21
CA SER A 281 14.26 -2.01 -8.33
C SER A 281 13.02 -2.45 -9.13
N TRP A 282 13.17 -2.57 -10.46
CA TRP A 282 12.11 -2.99 -11.38
C TRP A 282 12.63 -3.98 -12.42
N THR A 283 13.79 -4.56 -12.16
CA THR A 283 14.48 -5.53 -13.02
C THR A 283 15.00 -6.71 -12.20
N ASP A 284 14.37 -7.01 -11.07
CA ASP A 284 14.69 -8.20 -10.28
C ASP A 284 14.28 -9.46 -11.06
N ALA A 285 14.89 -10.59 -10.74
CA ALA A 285 14.53 -11.85 -11.38
C ALA A 285 13.04 -12.16 -11.19
N ASN A 286 12.35 -12.44 -12.28
CA ASN A 286 10.89 -12.67 -12.34
C ASN A 286 10.02 -11.42 -12.09
N ASP A 287 10.58 -10.22 -12.08
CA ASP A 287 9.78 -8.99 -12.22
C ASP A 287 9.04 -9.02 -13.55
N THR A 288 7.79 -8.57 -13.53
CA THR A 288 6.94 -8.54 -14.71
C THR A 288 6.77 -7.13 -15.27
N GLY A 289 7.23 -6.11 -14.53
CA GLY A 289 6.99 -4.70 -14.81
C GLY A 289 5.57 -4.26 -14.43
N HIS A 290 4.85 -5.08 -13.65
CA HIS A 290 3.46 -4.82 -13.28
C HIS A 290 3.31 -3.51 -12.52
N GLY A 291 4.14 -3.21 -11.53
CA GLY A 291 4.09 -1.95 -10.78
C GLY A 291 4.27 -0.71 -11.67
N THR A 292 5.18 -0.78 -12.67
CA THR A 292 5.34 0.29 -13.67
C THR A 292 4.11 0.42 -14.57
N HIS A 293 3.51 -0.71 -14.98
CA HIS A 293 2.30 -0.72 -15.81
C HIS A 293 1.09 -0.14 -15.03
N VAL A 294 0.92 -0.53 -13.77
CA VAL A 294 -0.11 0.03 -12.87
C VAL A 294 0.06 1.54 -12.71
N ALA A 295 1.29 1.99 -12.46
CA ALA A 295 1.62 3.42 -12.38
C ALA A 295 1.25 4.16 -13.68
N GLY A 296 1.49 3.56 -14.84
CA GLY A 296 1.10 4.08 -16.15
C GLY A 296 -0.41 4.25 -16.30
N ILE A 297 -1.19 3.26 -15.90
CA ILE A 297 -2.67 3.35 -15.92
C ILE A 297 -3.15 4.50 -15.03
N ILE A 298 -2.53 4.71 -13.87
CA ILE A 298 -2.91 5.76 -12.94
C ILE A 298 -2.55 7.13 -13.53
N ALA A 299 -1.28 7.34 -13.91
CA ALA A 299 -0.75 8.66 -14.19
C ALA A 299 0.43 8.69 -15.17
N ALA A 300 0.42 7.90 -16.25
CA ALA A 300 1.25 8.23 -17.40
C ALA A 300 0.95 9.67 -17.84
N VAL A 301 1.98 10.42 -18.24
CA VAL A 301 1.85 11.87 -18.48
C VAL A 301 1.04 12.12 -19.75
N ASN A 302 -0.15 12.68 -19.62
CA ASN A 302 -1.02 12.97 -20.76
C ASN A 302 -0.46 14.12 -21.60
N ASN A 303 -0.69 14.07 -22.91
CA ASN A 303 -0.33 15.12 -23.85
C ASN A 303 1.17 15.46 -23.91
N ASN A 304 2.04 14.51 -23.60
CA ASN A 304 3.48 14.67 -23.72
C ASN A 304 4.04 14.20 -25.08
N GLY A 305 3.20 13.59 -25.94
CA GLY A 305 3.58 13.05 -27.24
C GLY A 305 4.33 11.74 -27.16
N GLU A 306 4.35 11.09 -26.02
CA GLU A 306 5.02 9.80 -25.76
C GLU A 306 4.03 8.78 -25.16
N GLY A 307 4.35 7.50 -25.27
CA GLY A 307 3.71 6.39 -24.56
C GLY A 307 2.19 6.37 -24.63
N VAL A 308 1.57 6.39 -23.45
CA VAL A 308 0.12 6.20 -23.22
C VAL A 308 -0.44 7.32 -22.31
N SER A 309 -1.77 7.39 -22.21
CA SER A 309 -2.40 8.32 -21.28
C SER A 309 -2.77 7.64 -19.95
N GLY A 310 -2.47 8.29 -18.83
CA GLY A 310 -2.95 7.88 -17.50
C GLY A 310 -4.32 8.50 -17.19
N ILE A 311 -5.12 7.83 -16.35
CA ILE A 311 -6.45 8.34 -15.93
C ILE A 311 -6.33 9.73 -15.29
N ALA A 312 -5.29 9.94 -14.49
CA ALA A 312 -4.99 11.19 -13.78
C ALA A 312 -3.61 11.74 -14.12
N GLY A 313 -3.17 11.57 -15.37
CA GLY A 313 -1.84 11.93 -15.89
C GLY A 313 -1.62 13.42 -16.11
N GLY A 314 -2.63 14.25 -15.88
CA GLY A 314 -2.56 15.70 -16.12
C GLY A 314 -3.13 16.11 -17.48
N ASP A 315 -2.86 17.34 -17.88
CA ASP A 315 -3.35 17.95 -19.12
C ASP A 315 -2.24 18.30 -20.14
N GLY A 316 -1.01 17.87 -19.84
CA GLY A 316 0.20 18.19 -20.62
C GLY A 316 0.96 19.42 -20.12
N THR A 317 0.37 20.19 -19.20
CA THR A 317 1.14 21.25 -18.52
C THR A 317 1.99 20.66 -17.40
N PRO A 318 3.16 21.25 -17.10
CA PRO A 318 4.00 20.76 -16.03
C PRO A 318 3.26 20.68 -14.68
N ASN A 319 3.44 19.57 -13.99
CA ASN A 319 2.88 19.36 -12.65
C ASN A 319 1.34 19.47 -12.59
N SER A 320 0.63 18.87 -13.55
CA SER A 320 -0.84 18.84 -13.60
C SER A 320 -1.46 17.48 -13.27
N GLY A 321 -0.66 16.40 -13.28
CA GLY A 321 -1.10 15.06 -12.90
C GLY A 321 -0.96 14.79 -11.40
N VAL A 322 -1.57 13.67 -10.94
CA VAL A 322 -1.35 13.16 -9.58
C VAL A 322 0.10 12.71 -9.40
N LYS A 323 0.55 12.53 -8.16
CA LYS A 323 1.90 12.07 -7.85
C LYS A 323 1.91 10.59 -7.50
N LEU A 324 2.86 9.86 -8.08
CA LEU A 324 3.05 8.42 -7.90
C LEU A 324 4.17 8.14 -6.91
N MET A 325 3.87 7.46 -5.80
CA MET A 325 4.87 7.01 -4.82
C MET A 325 5.09 5.51 -4.99
N SER A 326 6.34 5.08 -5.17
CA SER A 326 6.68 3.66 -5.32
C SER A 326 6.93 3.01 -3.96
N CYS A 327 6.01 2.18 -3.51
CA CYS A 327 6.17 1.35 -2.32
C CYS A 327 6.40 -0.10 -2.76
N GLN A 328 7.66 -0.50 -2.97
CA GLN A 328 7.98 -1.83 -3.49
C GLN A 328 7.79 -2.88 -2.39
N VAL A 329 6.82 -3.77 -2.60
CA VAL A 329 6.47 -4.88 -1.70
C VAL A 329 6.72 -6.26 -2.32
N PHE A 330 7.16 -6.31 -3.58
CA PHE A 330 7.56 -7.51 -4.31
C PHE A 330 8.92 -7.34 -4.99
N ASP A 331 9.71 -8.42 -5.02
CA ASP A 331 10.84 -8.60 -5.92
C ASP A 331 10.65 -9.94 -6.68
N GLY A 332 10.27 -9.85 -7.93
CA GLY A 332 9.83 -11.03 -8.67
C GLY A 332 8.61 -11.69 -8.01
N GLU A 333 8.71 -12.98 -7.64
CA GLU A 333 7.61 -13.71 -6.99
C GLU A 333 7.52 -13.50 -5.48
N GLY A 334 8.59 -12.99 -4.86
CA GLY A 334 8.69 -12.81 -3.41
C GLY A 334 7.94 -11.55 -2.93
N GLY A 335 6.98 -11.73 -2.02
CA GLY A 335 6.30 -10.62 -1.34
C GLY A 335 6.84 -10.40 0.07
N VAL A 336 6.62 -9.21 0.62
CA VAL A 336 6.90 -8.92 2.03
C VAL A 336 5.97 -9.73 2.95
N THR A 337 6.35 -9.81 4.19
CA THR A 337 5.52 -10.33 5.27
C THR A 337 4.55 -9.26 5.77
N LEU A 338 3.57 -9.64 6.56
CA LEU A 338 2.51 -8.76 7.09
C LEU A 338 3.07 -7.51 7.80
N ASP A 339 4.20 -7.64 8.52
CA ASP A 339 4.87 -6.48 9.11
C ASP A 339 5.45 -5.54 8.06
N GLY A 340 6.02 -6.09 6.98
CA GLY A 340 6.53 -5.30 5.85
C GLY A 340 5.41 -4.58 5.09
N GLU A 341 4.27 -5.26 4.88
CA GLU A 341 3.06 -4.67 4.32
C GLU A 341 2.54 -3.52 5.19
N ALA A 342 2.40 -3.75 6.50
CA ALA A 342 1.95 -2.74 7.44
C ALA A 342 2.89 -1.52 7.47
N LYS A 343 4.22 -1.75 7.41
CA LYS A 343 5.22 -0.68 7.25
C LYS A 343 5.00 0.11 5.97
N ALA A 344 4.75 -0.55 4.82
CA ALA A 344 4.53 0.11 3.54
C ALA A 344 3.26 0.97 3.52
N ILE A 345 2.16 0.47 4.08
CA ILE A 345 0.89 1.20 4.22
C ILE A 345 1.09 2.45 5.10
N LYS A 346 1.70 2.27 6.27
CA LYS A 346 1.97 3.39 7.18
C LYS A 346 2.89 4.43 6.57
N TYR A 347 3.99 3.99 5.95
CA TYR A 347 4.94 4.85 5.24
C TYR A 347 4.23 5.72 4.19
N ALA A 348 3.41 5.11 3.34
CA ALA A 348 2.67 5.81 2.31
C ALA A 348 1.75 6.89 2.90
N ALA A 349 0.99 6.53 3.95
CA ALA A 349 0.08 7.45 4.63
C ALA A 349 0.82 8.59 5.34
N ASP A 350 1.96 8.31 5.97
CA ASP A 350 2.79 9.30 6.67
C ASP A 350 3.44 10.30 5.69
N ASN A 351 3.75 9.85 4.48
CA ASN A 351 4.28 10.69 3.40
C ASN A 351 3.18 11.34 2.53
N GLY A 352 1.93 11.32 3.00
CA GLY A 352 0.82 12.09 2.43
C GLY A 352 0.05 11.37 1.31
N ALA A 353 0.27 10.08 1.06
CA ALA A 353 -0.56 9.33 0.14
C ALA A 353 -1.99 9.23 0.69
N VAL A 354 -2.97 9.54 -0.18
CA VAL A 354 -4.40 9.47 0.13
C VAL A 354 -5.09 8.31 -0.58
N ILE A 355 -4.41 7.69 -1.53
CA ILE A 355 -4.85 6.49 -2.25
C ILE A 355 -3.69 5.48 -2.22
N LEU A 356 -4.01 4.23 -1.89
CA LEU A 356 -3.07 3.11 -1.94
C LEU A 356 -3.60 2.09 -2.96
N GLN A 357 -2.79 1.78 -3.97
CA GLN A 357 -3.07 0.77 -4.97
C GLN A 357 -2.37 -0.53 -4.56
N CYS A 358 -3.15 -1.59 -4.35
CA CYS A 358 -2.71 -2.89 -3.86
C CYS A 358 -3.18 -4.01 -4.79
N SER A 359 -2.26 -4.68 -5.50
CA SER A 359 -2.56 -5.78 -6.42
C SER A 359 -2.14 -7.13 -5.84
N TRP A 360 -2.54 -7.41 -4.60
CA TRP A 360 -2.10 -8.58 -3.85
C TRP A 360 -3.16 -9.07 -2.85
N GLY A 361 -2.88 -10.21 -2.23
CA GLY A 361 -3.72 -10.83 -1.22
C GLY A 361 -2.97 -11.94 -0.48
N TYR A 362 -3.70 -12.71 0.30
CA TYR A 362 -3.19 -13.86 1.05
C TYR A 362 -3.66 -15.17 0.43
N ASN A 363 -2.87 -16.24 0.58
CA ASN A 363 -3.23 -17.56 0.07
C ASN A 363 -4.30 -18.27 0.88
N SER A 364 -4.31 -18.04 2.17
CA SER A 364 -5.30 -18.62 3.05
C SER A 364 -6.62 -17.92 2.77
N GLY A 365 -7.55 -18.59 2.15
CA GLY A 365 -8.96 -18.21 2.18
C GLY A 365 -9.55 -18.28 3.58
N ASP A 366 -8.71 -18.17 4.61
CA ASP A 366 -9.11 -18.20 6.00
C ASP A 366 -9.64 -16.82 6.38
N ALA A 367 -10.97 -16.73 6.40
CA ALA A 367 -11.72 -15.56 6.86
C ALA A 367 -11.37 -15.12 8.30
N ASN A 368 -10.59 -15.92 9.02
CA ASN A 368 -10.17 -15.62 10.39
C ASN A 368 -8.93 -14.72 10.48
N LEU A 369 -8.27 -14.40 9.34
CA LEU A 369 -7.11 -13.50 9.32
C LEU A 369 -7.45 -12.04 9.58
N VAL A 370 -8.71 -11.66 9.44
CA VAL A 370 -9.16 -10.28 9.67
C VAL A 370 -10.36 -10.33 10.61
N ASP A 371 -10.17 -9.92 11.84
CA ASP A 371 -11.29 -9.70 12.78
C ASP A 371 -12.31 -8.78 12.10
N GLY A 372 -13.46 -9.33 11.71
CA GLY A 372 -14.58 -8.59 11.17
C GLY A 372 -14.73 -8.56 9.65
N TYR A 373 -13.86 -9.20 8.85
CA TYR A 373 -14.10 -9.34 7.42
C TYR A 373 -15.04 -10.53 7.16
N THR A 374 -16.29 -10.22 6.85
CA THR A 374 -17.20 -11.17 6.20
C THR A 374 -17.09 -10.95 4.69
N PRO A 375 -16.64 -11.94 3.89
CA PRO A 375 -16.73 -11.83 2.43
C PRO A 375 -18.19 -11.57 2.06
N GLY A 376 -18.44 -10.50 1.33
CA GLY A 376 -19.76 -10.27 0.73
C GLY A 376 -20.14 -11.43 -0.20
N PRO A 377 -21.43 -11.65 -0.42
CA PRO A 377 -21.92 -12.69 -1.34
C PRO A 377 -21.46 -12.47 -2.76
#